data_75d93cdfce1ff014863ff60d83026fb9
#
_entry.id   75d93cdfce1ff014863ff60d83026fb9
#
_cell.length_a   1.000
_cell.length_b   1.000
_cell.length_c   1.000
_cell.angle_alpha   90.00
_cell.angle_beta   90.00
_cell.angle_gamma   90.00
#
_symmetry.space_group_name_H-M   'P 1'
#
loop_
_entity.id
_entity.type
_entity.pdbx_description
1 polymer ?
#
loop_
_entity_poly.entity_id
_entity_poly.type
_entity_poly.pdbx_seq_one_letter_code
_entity_poly.pdbx_strand_id
1 'polypeptide(L)'
;MNKASPVHADMHQFEVKDTQLQIGGYSLDQLASMLDKQVFYAYDQTVVKAQIDIFHRHIPASIKLHYAIKANPYMPLINAMRPWVEGFDVASQKEMLMAIQSGMPNRDISFAGPAKQLPEIRAAIVAGITLHIESELEFERAVKLGQELDIKPIIAFRVNPAFELKASGMKMGGGPKQFGIDEERLFEILPTLDYSQFEFRGFHIFWGSQNLKQEAIIDAHNNTFALAQKLIDITPTPTVTVNLGGGMGIPYFPGEKRLDLAPIGENLKQLLKQYPQLAKLELIFELGRFLVAEAGIYASRITDIKVSRGHTYLMTNGGLHHHLSNSGNFGQVIRKNYPVAIGNKMGLAPEEAKVSAVGPLCTPLDTLADKMQLPKAELGDWLVIFQSGAYGPTASPQDFLGHPHVSEILV
;
A
#
# COMPACT_ATOMS: atom_id res chain seq x y z
N MET A 1 -24.71 30.69 3.85
CA MET A 1 -23.26 30.63 3.52
C MET A 1 -23.03 29.39 2.65
N ASN A 2 -22.74 29.56 1.37
CA ASN A 2 -22.33 28.44 0.50
C ASN A 2 -20.99 27.92 1.04
N LYS A 3 -20.98 26.73 1.64
CA LYS A 3 -19.71 26.04 1.95
C LYS A 3 -19.02 25.77 0.62
N ALA A 4 -17.81 26.28 0.46
CA ALA A 4 -16.98 25.94 -0.70
C ALA A 4 -16.92 24.41 -0.86
N SER A 5 -17.07 23.93 -2.09
CA SER A 5 -16.95 22.48 -2.37
C SER A 5 -15.58 21.98 -1.93
N PRO A 6 -15.48 20.80 -1.28
CA PRO A 6 -14.20 20.27 -0.88
C PRO A 6 -13.30 20.04 -2.10
N VAL A 7 -12.03 20.38 -1.96
CA VAL A 7 -10.99 20.21 -2.99
C VAL A 7 -10.01 19.10 -2.59
N HIS A 8 -9.27 18.55 -3.58
CA HIS A 8 -8.19 17.61 -3.32
C HIS A 8 -7.04 18.31 -2.58
N ALA A 9 -6.23 17.52 -1.85
CA ALA A 9 -4.95 18.00 -1.34
C ALA A 9 -4.03 18.41 -2.50
N ASP A 10 -3.16 19.39 -2.27
CA ASP A 10 -2.25 19.87 -3.31
C ASP A 10 -1.24 18.80 -3.75
N MET A 11 -1.04 18.69 -5.07
CA MET A 11 -0.09 17.78 -5.70
C MET A 11 1.25 18.49 -5.93
N HIS A 12 1.90 18.94 -4.84
CA HIS A 12 3.13 19.74 -4.86
C HIS A 12 4.42 18.90 -4.92
N GLN A 13 4.30 17.57 -4.91
CA GLN A 13 5.45 16.66 -4.95
C GLN A 13 6.15 16.58 -6.32
N PHE A 14 5.52 17.09 -7.37
CA PHE A 14 6.07 17.11 -8.71
C PHE A 14 6.28 18.55 -9.20
N GLU A 15 7.37 18.77 -9.92
CA GLU A 15 7.68 20.06 -10.52
C GLU A 15 6.75 20.34 -11.73
N VAL A 16 6.46 21.62 -11.96
CA VAL A 16 5.77 22.09 -13.16
C VAL A 16 6.66 23.12 -13.85
N LYS A 17 7.03 22.86 -15.11
CA LYS A 17 7.84 23.74 -15.93
C LYS A 17 7.09 24.09 -17.20
N ASP A 18 6.91 25.39 -17.47
CA ASP A 18 6.21 25.87 -18.66
C ASP A 18 4.85 25.19 -18.88
N THR A 19 4.04 25.08 -17.83
CA THR A 19 2.76 24.35 -17.76
C THR A 19 2.85 22.83 -17.95
N GLN A 20 4.06 22.27 -18.12
CA GLN A 20 4.29 20.84 -18.28
C GLN A 20 4.60 20.19 -16.93
N LEU A 21 3.84 19.16 -16.57
CA LEU A 21 4.16 18.31 -15.42
C LEU A 21 5.49 17.59 -15.66
N GLN A 22 6.36 17.62 -14.66
CA GLN A 22 7.65 16.92 -14.68
C GLN A 22 7.63 15.77 -13.64
N ILE A 23 8.10 14.59 -14.02
CA ILE A 23 8.29 13.45 -13.11
C ILE A 23 9.76 13.08 -13.17
N GLY A 24 10.47 13.18 -12.05
CA GLY A 24 11.91 12.95 -12.00
C GLY A 24 12.71 13.87 -12.95
N GLY A 25 12.20 15.07 -13.22
CA GLY A 25 12.81 16.04 -14.15
C GLY A 25 12.49 15.82 -15.64
N TYR A 26 11.66 14.83 -16.00
CA TYR A 26 11.25 14.56 -17.38
C TYR A 26 9.80 14.98 -17.62
N SER A 27 9.53 15.61 -18.77
CA SER A 27 8.16 15.84 -19.21
C SER A 27 7.46 14.54 -19.62
N LEU A 28 6.13 14.55 -19.66
CA LEU A 28 5.34 13.38 -20.07
C LEU A 28 5.68 12.92 -21.51
N ASP A 29 5.97 13.86 -22.41
CA ASP A 29 6.37 13.56 -23.79
C ASP A 29 7.76 12.89 -23.84
N GLN A 30 8.70 13.30 -22.98
CA GLN A 30 10.00 12.64 -22.87
C GLN A 30 9.84 11.22 -22.34
N LEU A 31 9.05 11.02 -21.27
CA LEU A 31 8.77 9.68 -20.72
C LEU A 31 8.09 8.79 -21.75
N ALA A 32 7.10 9.31 -22.48
CA ALA A 32 6.42 8.58 -23.54
C ALA A 32 7.39 8.16 -24.65
N SER A 33 8.33 9.04 -25.03
CA SER A 33 9.36 8.73 -26.03
C SER A 33 10.36 7.68 -25.56
N MET A 34 10.77 7.74 -24.28
CA MET A 34 11.67 6.74 -23.68
C MET A 34 11.04 5.35 -23.64
N LEU A 35 9.74 5.27 -23.42
CA LEU A 35 8.98 4.03 -23.35
C LEU A 35 8.49 3.54 -24.71
N ASP A 36 8.48 4.40 -25.75
CA ASP A 36 7.74 4.18 -26.99
C ASP A 36 6.26 3.85 -26.74
N LYS A 37 5.64 4.58 -25.80
CA LYS A 37 4.26 4.35 -25.32
C LYS A 37 3.51 5.66 -25.12
N GLN A 38 2.19 5.60 -25.32
CA GLN A 38 1.26 6.73 -25.12
C GLN A 38 0.33 6.52 -23.91
N VAL A 39 0.57 5.48 -23.11
CA VAL A 39 -0.08 5.21 -21.83
C VAL A 39 0.92 4.50 -20.91
N PHE A 40 1.10 5.05 -19.71
CA PHE A 40 2.11 4.52 -18.78
C PHE A 40 1.87 4.96 -17.34
N TYR A 41 2.51 4.24 -16.41
CA TYR A 41 2.79 4.71 -15.06
C TYR A 41 4.22 5.26 -14.99
N ALA A 42 4.38 6.39 -14.29
CA ALA A 42 5.69 6.90 -13.94
C ALA A 42 5.79 7.09 -12.43
N TYR A 43 6.90 6.64 -11.86
CA TYR A 43 7.20 6.73 -10.44
C TYR A 43 8.46 7.57 -10.23
N ASP A 44 8.37 8.54 -9.32
CA ASP A 44 9.52 9.37 -8.94
C ASP A 44 10.14 8.81 -7.65
N GLN A 45 11.36 8.27 -7.77
CA GLN A 45 12.06 7.70 -6.63
C GLN A 45 12.42 8.73 -5.57
N THR A 46 12.57 10.02 -5.94
CA THR A 46 12.88 11.07 -4.98
C THR A 46 11.70 11.36 -4.05
N VAL A 47 10.48 11.27 -4.57
CA VAL A 47 9.25 11.39 -3.78
C VAL A 47 9.10 10.19 -2.84
N VAL A 48 9.40 8.97 -3.29
CA VAL A 48 9.43 7.78 -2.42
C VAL A 48 10.41 7.97 -1.28
N LYS A 49 11.65 8.39 -1.60
CA LYS A 49 12.69 8.63 -0.59
C LYS A 49 12.28 9.71 0.41
N ALA A 50 11.70 10.81 -0.06
CA ALA A 50 11.20 11.89 0.79
C ALA A 50 10.13 11.39 1.77
N GLN A 51 9.23 10.50 1.32
CA GLN A 51 8.19 9.92 2.16
C GLN A 51 8.77 8.97 3.24
N ILE A 52 9.78 8.19 2.88
CA ILE A 52 10.54 7.35 3.83
C ILE A 52 11.28 8.24 4.86
N ASP A 53 11.88 9.35 4.41
CA ASP A 53 12.55 10.30 5.31
C ASP A 53 11.58 10.98 6.27
N ILE A 54 10.35 11.27 5.84
CA ILE A 54 9.30 11.76 6.73
C ILE A 54 8.97 10.73 7.81
N PHE A 55 8.87 9.45 7.45
CA PHE A 55 8.68 8.37 8.43
C PHE A 55 9.82 8.35 9.45
N HIS A 56 11.07 8.24 9.02
CA HIS A 56 12.23 8.17 9.92
C HIS A 56 12.45 9.43 10.77
N ARG A 57 12.00 10.58 10.31
CA ARG A 57 12.07 11.85 11.07
C ARG A 57 11.14 11.85 12.28
N HIS A 58 9.96 11.25 12.16
CA HIS A 58 8.93 11.33 13.18
C HIS A 58 8.81 10.06 14.03
N ILE A 59 9.02 8.88 13.45
CA ILE A 59 8.92 7.61 14.15
C ILE A 59 10.25 7.30 14.87
N PRO A 60 10.18 6.75 16.11
CA PRO A 60 11.39 6.39 16.85
C PRO A 60 12.32 5.46 16.05
N ALA A 61 13.61 5.76 16.02
CA ALA A 61 14.62 5.00 15.25
C ALA A 61 14.78 3.52 15.69
N SER A 62 14.25 3.14 16.85
CA SER A 62 14.19 1.75 17.29
C SER A 62 13.10 0.93 16.62
N ILE A 63 12.20 1.57 15.86
CA ILE A 63 11.11 0.91 15.12
C ILE A 63 11.51 0.84 13.66
N LYS A 64 11.63 -0.39 13.15
CA LYS A 64 12.00 -0.69 11.76
C LYS A 64 10.84 -0.42 10.80
N LEU A 65 11.18 -0.05 9.58
CA LEU A 65 10.26 0.11 8.47
C LEU A 65 10.41 -1.05 7.50
N HIS A 66 9.33 -1.81 7.29
CA HIS A 66 9.23 -2.79 6.23
C HIS A 66 8.32 -2.28 5.12
N TYR A 67 8.72 -2.50 3.87
CA TYR A 67 7.88 -2.19 2.72
C TYR A 67 7.01 -3.39 2.32
N ALA A 68 5.70 -3.20 2.29
CA ALA A 68 4.75 -4.19 1.80
C ALA A 68 4.72 -4.17 0.25
N ILE A 69 5.40 -5.13 -0.38
CA ILE A 69 5.64 -5.21 -1.84
C ILE A 69 4.33 -5.19 -2.64
N LYS A 70 3.25 -5.78 -2.12
CA LYS A 70 1.92 -5.80 -2.75
C LYS A 70 1.40 -4.42 -3.18
N ALA A 71 1.88 -3.35 -2.55
CA ALA A 71 1.47 -1.99 -2.91
C ALA A 71 1.97 -1.59 -4.30
N ASN A 72 3.22 -1.92 -4.62
CA ASN A 72 3.78 -1.77 -5.95
C ASN A 72 4.98 -2.73 -6.14
N PRO A 73 4.78 -3.87 -6.81
CA PRO A 73 5.80 -4.90 -7.00
C PRO A 73 6.71 -4.64 -8.22
N TYR A 74 6.80 -3.40 -8.70
CA TYR A 74 7.69 -3.04 -9.80
C TYR A 74 9.16 -3.21 -9.39
N MET A 75 9.90 -4.14 -10.02
CA MET A 75 11.26 -4.50 -9.59
C MET A 75 12.24 -3.33 -9.50
N PRO A 76 12.27 -2.36 -10.45
CA PRO A 76 13.12 -1.18 -10.29
C PRO A 76 12.84 -0.40 -9.01
N LEU A 77 11.55 -0.27 -8.61
CA LEU A 77 11.16 0.41 -7.38
C LEU A 77 11.59 -0.40 -6.15
N ILE A 78 11.39 -1.72 -6.14
CA ILE A 78 11.83 -2.59 -5.04
C ILE A 78 13.34 -2.46 -4.83
N ASN A 79 14.12 -2.50 -5.93
CA ASN A 79 15.57 -2.33 -5.88
C ASN A 79 15.99 -0.95 -5.35
N ALA A 80 15.30 0.12 -5.75
CA ALA A 80 15.55 1.46 -5.25
C ALA A 80 15.24 1.59 -3.75
N MET A 81 14.16 0.96 -3.28
CA MET A 81 13.73 1.01 -1.88
C MET A 81 14.59 0.16 -0.94
N ARG A 82 15.20 -0.90 -1.46
CA ARG A 82 15.97 -1.86 -0.65
C ARG A 82 16.97 -1.21 0.32
N PRO A 83 17.77 -0.19 -0.04
CA PRO A 83 18.68 0.47 0.89
C PRO A 83 18.00 1.46 1.86
N TRP A 84 16.72 1.73 1.72
CA TRP A 84 15.99 2.75 2.48
C TRP A 84 15.02 2.17 3.52
N VAL A 85 14.80 0.87 3.49
CA VAL A 85 13.92 0.16 4.43
C VAL A 85 14.67 -1.02 5.06
N GLU A 86 14.24 -1.43 6.25
CA GLU A 86 14.90 -2.50 7.01
C GLU A 86 14.43 -3.90 6.60
N GLY A 87 13.30 -4.02 5.87
CA GLY A 87 12.79 -5.30 5.42
C GLY A 87 11.66 -5.19 4.41
N PHE A 88 11.20 -6.34 3.93
CA PHE A 88 10.05 -6.47 3.03
C PHE A 88 9.00 -7.42 3.57
N ASP A 89 7.72 -7.04 3.41
CA ASP A 89 6.58 -7.91 3.64
C ASP A 89 5.98 -8.36 2.31
N VAL A 90 5.82 -9.68 2.16
CA VAL A 90 5.34 -10.31 0.95
C VAL A 90 4.03 -11.07 1.20
N ALA A 91 3.21 -11.18 0.16
CA ALA A 91 1.90 -11.81 0.23
C ALA A 91 1.75 -13.00 -0.76
N SER A 92 2.83 -13.38 -1.44
CA SER A 92 2.88 -14.53 -2.35
C SER A 92 4.31 -15.02 -2.55
N GLN A 93 4.45 -16.25 -3.04
CA GLN A 93 5.76 -16.79 -3.42
C GLN A 93 6.46 -15.93 -4.50
N LYS A 94 5.71 -15.36 -5.44
CA LYS A 94 6.28 -14.47 -6.47
C LYS A 94 6.91 -13.23 -5.83
N GLU A 95 6.19 -12.56 -4.93
CA GLU A 95 6.72 -11.40 -4.21
C GLU A 95 7.92 -11.77 -3.32
N MET A 96 7.89 -12.95 -2.68
CA MET A 96 9.02 -13.48 -1.93
C MET A 96 10.29 -13.61 -2.79
N LEU A 97 10.16 -14.17 -3.99
CA LEU A 97 11.29 -14.28 -4.92
C LEU A 97 11.78 -12.90 -5.38
N MET A 98 10.89 -11.94 -5.59
CA MET A 98 11.25 -10.56 -5.92
C MET A 98 12.04 -9.89 -4.78
N ALA A 99 11.60 -10.09 -3.53
CA ALA A 99 12.31 -9.60 -2.34
C ALA A 99 13.73 -10.20 -2.24
N ILE A 100 13.88 -11.51 -2.43
CA ILE A 100 15.17 -12.20 -2.45
C ILE A 100 16.06 -11.67 -3.60
N GLN A 101 15.50 -11.54 -4.80
CA GLN A 101 16.24 -11.04 -5.98
C GLN A 101 16.75 -9.60 -5.80
N SER A 102 16.07 -8.78 -5.02
CA SER A 102 16.55 -7.42 -4.69
C SER A 102 17.79 -7.43 -3.78
N GLY A 103 18.15 -8.57 -3.21
CA GLY A 103 19.24 -8.71 -2.25
C GLY A 103 18.85 -8.35 -0.80
N MET A 104 17.55 -8.30 -0.47
CA MET A 104 17.11 -8.18 0.92
C MET A 104 17.51 -9.46 1.68
N PRO A 105 18.14 -9.36 2.88
CA PRO A 105 18.43 -10.55 3.68
C PRO A 105 17.16 -11.33 4.01
N ASN A 106 17.18 -12.65 3.86
CA ASN A 106 15.97 -13.47 4.01
C ASN A 106 15.31 -13.34 5.40
N ARG A 107 16.11 -13.13 6.45
CA ARG A 107 15.62 -12.91 7.82
C ARG A 107 14.83 -11.60 8.00
N ASP A 108 15.00 -10.64 7.07
CA ASP A 108 14.33 -9.34 7.05
C ASP A 108 13.15 -9.34 6.07
N ILE A 109 12.73 -10.55 5.62
CA ILE A 109 11.54 -10.77 4.80
C ILE A 109 10.52 -11.53 5.63
N SER A 110 9.26 -11.07 5.60
CA SER A 110 8.13 -11.77 6.20
C SER A 110 7.05 -12.09 5.17
N PHE A 111 6.36 -13.22 5.33
CA PHE A 111 5.31 -13.68 4.43
C PHE A 111 3.98 -13.76 5.18
N ALA A 112 3.08 -12.81 4.91
CA ALA A 112 1.73 -12.76 5.43
C ALA A 112 0.70 -13.04 4.32
N GLY A 113 -0.51 -13.43 4.72
CA GLY A 113 -1.65 -13.69 3.82
C GLY A 113 -2.38 -14.96 4.20
N PRO A 114 -3.72 -14.98 4.07
CA PRO A 114 -4.52 -16.16 4.33
C PRO A 114 -4.33 -17.21 3.22
N ALA A 115 -4.58 -18.47 3.56
CA ALA A 115 -4.60 -19.59 2.62
C ALA A 115 -3.30 -19.82 1.83
N LYS A 116 -2.12 -19.62 2.46
CA LYS A 116 -0.85 -19.99 1.85
C LYS A 116 -0.86 -21.46 1.45
N GLN A 117 -0.44 -21.74 0.22
CA GLN A 117 -0.40 -23.11 -0.30
C GLN A 117 0.84 -23.87 0.22
N LEU A 118 0.77 -25.20 0.28
CA LEU A 118 1.90 -26.01 0.74
C LEU A 118 3.23 -25.71 0.00
N PRO A 119 3.26 -25.52 -1.33
CA PRO A 119 4.50 -25.11 -2.02
C PRO A 119 5.04 -23.76 -1.56
N GLU A 120 4.18 -22.79 -1.24
CA GLU A 120 4.59 -21.47 -0.76
C GLU A 120 5.18 -21.55 0.65
N ILE A 121 4.54 -22.31 1.56
CA ILE A 121 5.04 -22.55 2.92
C ILE A 121 6.39 -23.26 2.85
N ARG A 122 6.51 -24.31 2.02
CA ARG A 122 7.76 -25.04 1.80
C ARG A 122 8.88 -24.10 1.29
N ALA A 123 8.58 -23.28 0.30
CA ALA A 123 9.54 -22.32 -0.26
C ALA A 123 10.03 -21.31 0.79
N ALA A 124 9.12 -20.78 1.62
CA ALA A 124 9.45 -19.83 2.69
C ALA A 124 10.33 -20.49 3.77
N ILE A 125 10.05 -21.76 4.17
CA ILE A 125 10.86 -22.52 5.12
C ILE A 125 12.29 -22.72 4.56
N VAL A 126 12.41 -23.18 3.32
CA VAL A 126 13.71 -23.40 2.67
C VAL A 126 14.49 -22.10 2.52
N ALA A 127 13.80 -20.99 2.26
CA ALA A 127 14.43 -19.68 2.15
C ALA A 127 14.81 -19.07 3.52
N GLY A 128 14.33 -19.60 4.64
CA GLY A 128 14.56 -19.03 5.97
C GLY A 128 13.86 -17.68 6.18
N ILE A 129 12.63 -17.55 5.68
CA ILE A 129 11.80 -16.36 5.75
C ILE A 129 10.78 -16.52 6.87
N THR A 130 10.46 -15.43 7.58
CA THR A 130 9.46 -15.47 8.65
C THR A 130 8.05 -15.67 8.07
N LEU A 131 7.41 -16.78 8.45
CA LEU A 131 6.01 -17.05 8.13
C LEU A 131 5.10 -16.40 9.19
N HIS A 132 4.23 -15.50 8.74
CA HIS A 132 3.12 -15.02 9.57
C HIS A 132 1.96 -16.00 9.46
N ILE A 133 1.77 -16.80 10.50
CA ILE A 133 0.74 -17.84 10.58
C ILE A 133 -0.61 -17.22 10.87
N GLU A 134 -1.61 -17.54 10.04
CA GLU A 134 -2.96 -16.97 10.11
C GLU A 134 -4.05 -17.98 10.50
N SER A 135 -3.71 -19.27 10.67
CA SER A 135 -4.62 -20.30 11.19
C SER A 135 -3.88 -21.45 11.84
N GLU A 136 -4.56 -22.21 12.71
CA GLU A 136 -4.00 -23.41 13.35
C GLU A 136 -3.60 -24.47 12.31
N LEU A 137 -4.42 -24.68 11.28
CA LEU A 137 -4.08 -25.61 10.19
C LEU A 137 -2.83 -25.19 9.43
N GLU A 138 -2.62 -23.88 9.22
CA GLU A 138 -1.40 -23.39 8.59
C GLU A 138 -0.18 -23.65 9.49
N PHE A 139 -0.31 -23.46 10.79
CA PHE A 139 0.72 -23.79 11.76
C PHE A 139 1.10 -25.27 11.70
N GLU A 140 0.12 -26.17 11.75
CA GLU A 140 0.35 -27.63 11.65
C GLU A 140 1.08 -28.00 10.35
N ARG A 141 0.68 -27.39 9.23
CA ARG A 141 1.33 -27.58 7.92
C ARG A 141 2.77 -27.10 7.92
N ALA A 142 3.05 -25.94 8.50
CA ALA A 142 4.40 -25.38 8.56
C ALA A 142 5.32 -26.27 9.42
N VAL A 143 4.86 -26.72 10.59
CA VAL A 143 5.62 -27.63 11.46
C VAL A 143 5.88 -28.96 10.76
N LYS A 144 4.85 -29.58 10.16
CA LYS A 144 5.00 -30.86 9.43
C LYS A 144 6.01 -30.73 8.27
N LEU A 145 5.91 -29.67 7.47
CA LEU A 145 6.86 -29.42 6.38
C LEU A 145 8.27 -29.17 6.91
N GLY A 146 8.41 -28.50 8.04
CA GLY A 146 9.69 -28.32 8.72
C GLY A 146 10.33 -29.64 9.11
N GLN A 147 9.56 -30.56 9.68
CA GLN A 147 10.01 -31.91 10.01
C GLN A 147 10.43 -32.72 8.76
N GLU A 148 9.62 -32.65 7.67
CA GLU A 148 9.96 -33.31 6.40
C GLU A 148 11.27 -32.79 5.77
N LEU A 149 11.57 -31.51 5.98
CA LEU A 149 12.74 -30.82 5.42
C LEU A 149 13.96 -30.86 6.35
N ASP A 150 13.81 -31.29 7.60
CA ASP A 150 14.79 -31.14 8.68
C ASP A 150 15.24 -29.66 8.86
N ILE A 151 14.28 -28.72 8.73
CA ILE A 151 14.47 -27.27 8.88
C ILE A 151 13.39 -26.73 9.81
N LYS A 152 13.77 -26.07 10.90
CA LYS A 152 12.79 -25.41 11.77
C LYS A 152 12.19 -24.20 11.05
N PRO A 153 10.85 -24.14 10.82
CA PRO A 153 10.21 -22.98 10.26
C PRO A 153 10.33 -21.78 11.21
N ILE A 154 10.55 -20.61 10.67
CA ILE A 154 10.58 -19.34 11.42
C ILE A 154 9.16 -18.79 11.44
N ILE A 155 8.55 -18.66 12.62
CA ILE A 155 7.11 -18.37 12.76
C ILE A 155 6.87 -17.15 13.63
N ALA A 156 6.01 -16.25 13.14
CA ALA A 156 5.28 -15.26 13.93
C ALA A 156 3.78 -15.51 13.78
N PHE A 157 2.99 -15.30 14.83
CA PHE A 157 1.54 -15.45 14.74
C PHE A 157 0.89 -14.11 14.35
N ARG A 158 0.06 -14.12 13.32
CA ARG A 158 -0.79 -12.98 13.01
C ARG A 158 -2.04 -13.03 13.85
N VAL A 159 -2.26 -11.95 14.57
CA VAL A 159 -3.34 -11.81 15.54
C VAL A 159 -4.50 -11.05 14.92
N ASN A 160 -5.71 -11.60 14.99
CA ASN A 160 -6.94 -10.84 14.81
C ASN A 160 -7.34 -10.26 16.17
N PRO A 161 -7.12 -8.95 16.43
CA PRO A 161 -7.43 -8.35 17.71
C PRO A 161 -8.95 -8.17 17.90
N ALA A 162 -9.43 -8.25 19.16
CA ALA A 162 -10.84 -8.03 19.45
C ALA A 162 -11.28 -6.57 19.26
N PHE A 163 -10.35 -5.61 19.32
CA PHE A 163 -10.66 -4.21 19.12
C PHE A 163 -10.83 -3.83 17.63
N GLU A 164 -11.81 -2.97 17.37
CA GLU A 164 -12.04 -2.42 16.02
C GLU A 164 -11.55 -0.98 15.91
N LEU A 165 -10.92 -0.65 14.78
CA LEU A 165 -10.60 0.72 14.44
C LEU A 165 -11.82 1.43 13.83
N LYS A 166 -12.38 2.41 14.53
CA LYS A 166 -13.65 3.09 14.16
C LYS A 166 -13.57 3.95 12.88
N ALA A 167 -12.39 4.25 12.36
CA ALA A 167 -12.20 5.24 11.30
C ALA A 167 -11.30 4.77 10.12
N SER A 168 -11.02 3.48 9.98
CA SER A 168 -10.21 2.99 8.85
C SER A 168 -11.03 2.86 7.57
N GLY A 169 -10.39 3.15 6.42
CA GLY A 169 -10.99 2.94 5.10
C GLY A 169 -11.28 1.46 4.81
N MET A 170 -10.43 0.55 5.32
CA MET A 170 -10.63 -0.90 5.28
C MET A 170 -10.31 -1.50 6.64
N LYS A 171 -11.29 -2.16 7.26
CA LYS A 171 -11.15 -2.84 8.55
C LYS A 171 -10.57 -4.24 8.34
N MET A 172 -9.39 -4.52 8.91
CA MET A 172 -8.71 -5.82 8.79
C MET A 172 -8.54 -6.53 10.14
N GLY A 173 -9.03 -5.95 11.23
CA GLY A 173 -9.09 -6.53 12.57
C GLY A 173 -10.42 -6.18 13.24
N GLY A 174 -10.72 -6.91 14.31
CA GLY A 174 -11.97 -6.78 15.07
C GLY A 174 -13.13 -7.54 14.45
N GLY A 175 -13.81 -8.37 15.24
CA GLY A 175 -14.88 -9.24 14.79
C GLY A 175 -14.40 -10.34 13.82
N PRO A 176 -15.33 -11.10 13.19
CA PRO A 176 -14.98 -12.19 12.28
C PRO A 176 -14.21 -11.68 11.06
N LYS A 177 -12.99 -12.19 10.84
CA LYS A 177 -12.12 -11.85 9.72
C LYS A 177 -11.45 -13.11 9.17
N GLN A 178 -11.14 -13.07 7.87
CA GLN A 178 -10.32 -14.11 7.23
C GLN A 178 -8.82 -13.96 7.55
N PHE A 179 -8.42 -12.97 8.33
CA PHE A 179 -7.03 -12.64 8.62
C PHE A 179 -6.69 -12.89 10.07
N GLY A 180 -5.60 -13.65 10.28
CA GLY A 180 -5.05 -13.90 11.61
C GLY A 180 -5.87 -14.88 12.44
N ILE A 181 -5.29 -15.30 13.55
CA ILE A 181 -5.95 -16.11 14.59
C ILE A 181 -6.53 -15.15 15.64
N ASP A 182 -7.75 -15.38 16.08
CA ASP A 182 -8.40 -14.55 17.10
C ASP A 182 -7.57 -14.50 18.39
N GLU A 183 -7.47 -13.33 19.02
CA GLU A 183 -6.63 -13.14 20.21
C GLU A 183 -7.02 -14.10 21.35
N GLU A 184 -8.32 -14.37 21.52
CA GLU A 184 -8.82 -15.31 22.53
C GLU A 184 -8.29 -16.72 22.27
N ARG A 185 -8.26 -17.12 21.01
CA ARG A 185 -7.74 -18.44 20.64
C ARG A 185 -6.23 -18.54 20.83
N LEU A 186 -5.49 -17.47 20.55
CA LEU A 186 -4.06 -17.42 20.82
C LEU A 186 -3.76 -17.51 22.31
N PHE A 187 -4.55 -16.89 23.18
CA PHE A 187 -4.39 -17.05 24.63
C PHE A 187 -4.52 -18.51 25.09
N GLU A 188 -5.33 -19.31 24.41
CA GLU A 188 -5.51 -20.73 24.73
C GLU A 188 -4.34 -21.60 24.21
N ILE A 189 -3.91 -21.38 22.96
CA ILE A 189 -2.97 -22.30 22.30
C ILE A 189 -1.49 -21.99 22.60
N LEU A 190 -1.09 -20.73 22.72
CA LEU A 190 0.32 -20.35 22.90
C LEU A 190 0.99 -21.06 24.09
N PRO A 191 0.36 -21.21 25.27
CA PRO A 191 0.96 -21.91 26.38
C PRO A 191 1.18 -23.44 26.15
N THR A 192 0.51 -24.00 25.13
CA THR A 192 0.48 -25.46 24.89
C THR A 192 1.34 -25.91 23.72
N LEU A 193 1.90 -24.97 22.93
CA LEU A 193 2.69 -25.27 21.75
C LEU A 193 4.05 -25.90 22.11
N ASP A 194 4.50 -26.82 21.26
CA ASP A 194 5.86 -27.36 21.34
C ASP A 194 6.86 -26.49 20.59
N TYR A 195 7.44 -25.55 21.28
CA TYR A 195 8.43 -24.60 20.75
C TYR A 195 9.75 -25.22 20.31
N SER A 196 9.95 -26.56 20.53
CA SER A 196 11.10 -27.25 20.00
C SER A 196 11.03 -27.47 18.49
N GLN A 197 9.82 -27.41 17.90
CA GLN A 197 9.54 -27.73 16.50
C GLN A 197 9.74 -26.57 15.53
N PHE A 198 9.84 -25.34 16.03
CA PHE A 198 9.95 -24.13 15.19
C PHE A 198 10.76 -23.04 15.90
N GLU A 199 11.22 -22.04 15.13
CA GLU A 199 11.79 -20.81 15.66
C GLU A 199 10.67 -19.79 15.85
N PHE A 200 10.33 -19.50 17.08
CA PHE A 200 9.32 -18.48 17.38
C PHE A 200 9.92 -17.07 17.27
N ARG A 201 9.31 -16.22 16.43
CA ARG A 201 9.73 -14.83 16.27
C ARG A 201 8.87 -13.88 17.09
N GLY A 202 7.56 -14.07 17.13
CA GLY A 202 6.66 -13.19 17.85
C GLY A 202 5.30 -13.01 17.21
N PHE A 203 4.83 -11.75 17.13
CA PHE A 203 3.46 -11.44 16.76
C PHE A 203 3.39 -10.39 15.64
N HIS A 204 2.35 -10.52 14.80
CA HIS A 204 1.96 -9.51 13.81
C HIS A 204 0.52 -9.07 14.09
N ILE A 205 0.30 -7.79 14.42
CA ILE A 205 -1.00 -7.25 14.77
C ILE A 205 -1.38 -6.17 13.76
N PHE A 206 -2.32 -6.50 12.86
CA PHE A 206 -2.74 -5.61 11.79
C PHE A 206 -4.23 -5.28 11.88
N TRP A 207 -4.58 -4.02 12.10
CA TRP A 207 -5.91 -3.57 12.44
C TRP A 207 -6.66 -2.86 11.30
N GLY A 208 -6.00 -2.34 10.28
CA GLY A 208 -6.67 -1.68 9.17
C GLY A 208 -5.75 -0.95 8.21
N SER A 209 -6.31 -0.35 7.16
CA SER A 209 -5.59 0.34 6.10
C SER A 209 -6.25 1.65 5.73
N GLN A 210 -5.48 2.57 5.12
CA GLN A 210 -5.96 3.85 4.58
C GLN A 210 -6.60 4.74 5.66
N ASN A 211 -5.94 4.90 6.80
CA ASN A 211 -6.41 5.77 7.87
C ASN A 211 -5.70 7.13 7.79
N LEU A 212 -6.47 8.20 7.78
CA LEU A 212 -6.01 9.60 7.77
C LEU A 212 -6.25 10.31 9.11
N LYS A 213 -6.77 9.61 10.12
CA LYS A 213 -7.05 10.17 11.44
C LYS A 213 -5.97 9.75 12.43
N GLN A 214 -5.12 10.68 12.81
CA GLN A 214 -4.01 10.43 13.73
C GLN A 214 -4.48 9.86 15.07
N GLU A 215 -5.61 10.35 15.61
CA GLU A 215 -6.16 9.88 16.88
C GLU A 215 -6.53 8.40 16.83
N ALA A 216 -7.11 7.96 15.72
CA ALA A 216 -7.47 6.55 15.53
C ALA A 216 -6.23 5.64 15.40
N ILE A 217 -5.16 6.13 14.77
CA ILE A 217 -3.89 5.40 14.68
C ILE A 217 -3.23 5.31 16.08
N ILE A 218 -3.25 6.40 16.84
CA ILE A 218 -2.75 6.44 18.22
C ILE A 218 -3.51 5.43 19.10
N ASP A 219 -4.84 5.42 19.03
CA ASP A 219 -5.67 4.46 19.76
C ASP A 219 -5.35 3.01 19.36
N ALA A 220 -5.14 2.74 18.08
CA ALA A 220 -4.75 1.43 17.60
C ALA A 220 -3.38 1.01 18.16
N HIS A 221 -2.38 1.89 18.16
CA HIS A 221 -1.08 1.59 18.73
C HIS A 221 -1.16 1.33 20.25
N ASN A 222 -1.94 2.12 20.99
CA ASN A 222 -2.15 1.90 22.43
C ASN A 222 -2.69 0.49 22.69
N ASN A 223 -3.72 0.08 21.94
CA ASN A 223 -4.31 -1.26 22.05
C ASN A 223 -3.33 -2.36 21.58
N THR A 224 -2.57 -2.11 20.51
CA THR A 224 -1.58 -3.05 20.00
C THR A 224 -0.49 -3.34 21.02
N PHE A 225 0.06 -2.31 21.67
CA PHE A 225 1.07 -2.49 22.72
C PHE A 225 0.52 -3.25 23.92
N ALA A 226 -0.70 -2.92 24.37
CA ALA A 226 -1.36 -3.61 25.47
C ALA A 226 -1.63 -5.09 25.15
N LEU A 227 -2.08 -5.41 23.92
CA LEU A 227 -2.32 -6.76 23.48
C LEU A 227 -1.00 -7.55 23.34
N ALA A 228 0.01 -6.95 22.70
CA ALA A 228 1.33 -7.56 22.54
C ALA A 228 1.95 -7.94 23.90
N GLN A 229 1.85 -7.04 24.91
CA GLN A 229 2.34 -7.34 26.26
C GLN A 229 1.63 -8.56 26.86
N LYS A 230 0.31 -8.65 26.77
CA LYS A 230 -0.46 -9.80 27.26
C LYS A 230 -0.04 -11.12 26.59
N LEU A 231 0.14 -11.07 25.25
CA LEU A 231 0.58 -12.26 24.50
C LEU A 231 1.99 -12.69 24.89
N ILE A 232 2.90 -11.74 25.10
CA ILE A 232 4.27 -12.01 25.56
C ILE A 232 4.26 -12.64 26.93
N ASP A 233 3.44 -12.14 27.86
CA ASP A 233 3.39 -12.61 29.26
C ASP A 233 2.96 -14.09 29.39
N ILE A 234 2.15 -14.58 28.43
CA ILE A 234 1.68 -15.99 28.45
C ILE A 234 2.53 -16.92 27.58
N THR A 235 3.42 -16.38 26.76
CA THR A 235 4.25 -17.18 25.85
C THR A 235 5.44 -17.76 26.57
N PRO A 236 5.63 -19.11 26.59
CA PRO A 236 6.69 -19.75 27.38
C PRO A 236 8.12 -19.53 26.84
N THR A 237 8.26 -18.95 25.64
CA THR A 237 9.55 -18.71 24.97
C THR A 237 9.73 -17.23 24.70
N PRO A 238 10.98 -16.72 24.63
CA PRO A 238 11.22 -15.31 24.35
C PRO A 238 10.64 -14.85 23.01
N THR A 239 9.90 -13.73 23.03
CA THR A 239 9.49 -13.00 21.83
C THR A 239 10.67 -12.17 21.32
N VAL A 240 10.89 -12.16 20.00
CA VAL A 240 11.95 -11.41 19.31
C VAL A 240 11.38 -10.18 18.62
N THR A 241 10.26 -10.31 17.92
CA THR A 241 9.66 -9.25 17.10
C THR A 241 8.20 -9.02 17.44
N VAL A 242 7.76 -7.77 17.29
CA VAL A 242 6.34 -7.41 17.17
C VAL A 242 6.14 -6.51 15.96
N ASN A 243 5.45 -7.03 14.95
CA ASN A 243 5.00 -6.24 13.81
C ASN A 243 3.71 -5.51 14.21
N LEU A 244 3.78 -4.18 14.26
CA LEU A 244 2.70 -3.29 14.67
C LEU A 244 1.67 -3.06 13.54
N GLY A 245 1.87 -3.72 12.39
CA GLY A 245 1.10 -3.48 11.19
C GLY A 245 1.45 -2.14 10.55
N GLY A 246 0.47 -1.54 9.89
CA GLY A 246 0.68 -0.28 9.20
C GLY A 246 -0.56 0.61 9.30
N GLY A 247 -1.27 0.71 8.18
CA GLY A 247 -2.58 1.37 8.16
C GLY A 247 -2.57 2.84 7.84
N MET A 248 -1.42 3.50 7.80
CA MET A 248 -1.29 4.90 7.41
C MET A 248 -1.77 5.11 5.98
N GLY A 249 -2.61 6.12 5.78
CA GLY A 249 -3.22 6.47 4.50
C GLY A 249 -2.60 7.70 3.85
N ILE A 250 -3.04 7.95 2.60
CA ILE A 250 -2.78 9.17 1.87
C ILE A 250 -4.10 9.79 1.40
N PRO A 251 -4.17 11.11 1.15
CA PRO A 251 -5.41 11.76 0.72
C PRO A 251 -5.67 11.48 -0.76
N TYR A 252 -6.69 10.67 -1.07
CA TYR A 252 -7.14 10.42 -2.44
C TYR A 252 -8.28 11.33 -2.87
N PHE A 253 -9.13 11.75 -1.92
CA PHE A 253 -10.43 12.33 -2.25
C PHE A 253 -10.55 13.78 -1.77
N PRO A 254 -11.45 14.57 -2.39
CA PRO A 254 -11.68 15.94 -1.97
C PRO A 254 -12.01 16.06 -0.49
N GLY A 255 -11.35 16.99 0.20
CA GLY A 255 -11.51 17.25 1.63
C GLY A 255 -10.63 16.40 2.55
N GLU A 256 -9.95 15.40 2.03
CA GLU A 256 -8.95 14.64 2.78
C GLU A 256 -7.65 15.44 2.93
N LYS A 257 -6.94 15.23 4.05
CA LYS A 257 -5.66 15.89 4.35
C LYS A 257 -4.58 14.85 4.58
N ARG A 258 -3.33 15.22 4.30
CA ARG A 258 -2.15 14.40 4.62
C ARG A 258 -2.07 14.15 6.12
N LEU A 259 -1.67 12.94 6.46
CA LEU A 259 -1.48 12.50 7.84
C LEU A 259 -0.26 13.19 8.44
N ASP A 260 -0.43 13.78 9.64
CA ASP A 260 0.67 14.29 10.44
C ASP A 260 1.23 13.14 11.31
N LEU A 261 2.50 12.80 11.11
CA LEU A 261 3.17 11.73 11.87
C LEU A 261 3.73 12.20 13.21
N ALA A 262 3.88 13.49 13.45
CA ALA A 262 4.51 13.99 14.68
C ALA A 262 3.78 13.54 15.96
N PRO A 263 2.44 13.65 16.09
CA PRO A 263 1.73 13.15 17.25
C PRO A 263 1.78 11.63 17.42
N ILE A 264 1.82 10.89 16.28
CA ILE A 264 1.93 9.43 16.28
C ILE A 264 3.31 9.02 16.84
N GLY A 265 4.38 9.66 16.37
CA GLY A 265 5.73 9.40 16.86
C GLY A 265 5.91 9.75 18.34
N GLU A 266 5.29 10.83 18.80
CA GLU A 266 5.33 11.19 20.22
C GLU A 266 4.60 10.17 21.10
N ASN A 267 3.44 9.69 20.65
CA ASN A 267 2.73 8.61 21.34
C ASN A 267 3.58 7.33 21.40
N LEU A 268 4.24 6.95 20.31
CA LEU A 268 5.12 5.77 20.29
C LEU A 268 6.29 5.90 21.27
N LYS A 269 6.90 7.08 21.40
CA LYS A 269 7.94 7.34 22.42
C LYS A 269 7.41 7.13 23.84
N GLN A 270 6.16 7.52 24.11
CA GLN A 270 5.52 7.29 25.42
C GLN A 270 5.25 5.79 25.64
N LEU A 271 4.73 5.09 24.63
CA LEU A 271 4.50 3.64 24.69
C LEU A 271 5.78 2.85 24.94
N LEU A 272 6.88 3.21 24.30
CA LEU A 272 8.18 2.56 24.53
C LEU A 272 8.69 2.74 25.98
N LYS A 273 8.36 3.86 26.64
CA LYS A 273 8.63 4.06 28.07
C LYS A 273 7.68 3.26 28.96
N GLN A 274 6.42 3.18 28.60
CA GLN A 274 5.37 2.48 29.35
C GLN A 274 5.53 0.95 29.28
N TYR A 275 6.04 0.42 28.16
CA TYR A 275 6.22 -1.00 27.90
C TYR A 275 7.70 -1.35 27.67
N PRO A 276 8.54 -1.34 28.74
CA PRO A 276 9.98 -1.52 28.60
C PRO A 276 10.41 -2.90 28.09
N GLN A 277 9.54 -3.93 28.20
CA GLN A 277 9.76 -5.23 27.61
C GLN A 277 9.66 -5.16 26.09
N LEU A 278 8.60 -4.53 25.55
CA LEU A 278 8.44 -4.33 24.11
C LEU A 278 9.54 -3.43 23.53
N ALA A 279 9.99 -2.43 24.27
CA ALA A 279 11.05 -1.53 23.84
C ALA A 279 12.41 -2.23 23.59
N LYS A 280 12.60 -3.45 24.08
CA LYS A 280 13.81 -4.27 23.85
C LYS A 280 13.67 -5.20 22.65
N LEU A 281 12.46 -5.33 22.08
CA LEU A 281 12.17 -6.17 20.95
C LEU A 281 12.39 -5.40 19.63
N GLU A 282 12.46 -6.15 18.55
CA GLU A 282 12.42 -5.64 17.21
C GLU A 282 10.96 -5.26 16.87
N LEU A 283 10.66 -3.96 16.92
CA LEU A 283 9.36 -3.44 16.53
C LEU A 283 9.38 -3.07 15.05
N ILE A 284 8.32 -3.41 14.31
CA ILE A 284 8.26 -3.26 12.86
C ILE A 284 6.97 -2.54 12.47
N PHE A 285 7.07 -1.53 11.60
CA PHE A 285 5.96 -1.02 10.81
C PHE A 285 5.96 -1.64 9.42
N GLU A 286 4.80 -2.11 8.97
CA GLU A 286 4.55 -2.63 7.62
C GLU A 286 3.78 -1.60 6.80
N LEU A 287 4.47 -0.83 5.98
CA LEU A 287 3.87 0.22 5.16
C LEU A 287 4.01 -0.08 3.66
N GLY A 288 2.95 0.15 2.91
CA GLY A 288 2.94 0.03 1.46
C GLY A 288 2.48 1.33 0.82
N ARG A 289 1.16 1.51 0.72
CA ARG A 289 0.51 2.68 0.12
C ARG A 289 1.10 4.02 0.56
N PHE A 290 1.31 4.20 1.85
CA PHE A 290 1.84 5.43 2.43
C PHE A 290 3.18 5.84 1.82
N LEU A 291 4.03 4.86 1.48
CA LEU A 291 5.38 5.12 0.97
C LEU A 291 5.42 5.45 -0.52
N VAL A 292 4.55 4.84 -1.33
CA VAL A 292 4.71 4.85 -2.79
C VAL A 292 3.57 5.53 -3.55
N ALA A 293 2.37 5.64 -2.96
CA ALA A 293 1.20 6.07 -3.73
C ALA A 293 1.32 7.50 -4.26
N GLU A 294 1.82 8.45 -3.45
CA GLU A 294 2.00 9.84 -3.87
C GLU A 294 3.16 10.03 -4.86
N ALA A 295 4.05 9.05 -4.98
CA ALA A 295 5.19 9.11 -5.89
C ALA A 295 4.86 8.71 -7.34
N GLY A 296 3.65 8.22 -7.60
CA GLY A 296 3.27 7.73 -8.91
C GLY A 296 2.16 8.50 -9.58
N ILE A 297 2.24 8.58 -10.89
CA ILE A 297 1.18 9.03 -11.77
C ILE A 297 0.78 7.92 -12.74
N TYR A 298 -0.47 7.98 -13.21
CA TYR A 298 -0.92 7.29 -14.40
C TYR A 298 -1.22 8.32 -15.48
N ALA A 299 -0.63 8.18 -16.66
CA ALA A 299 -0.78 9.10 -17.78
C ALA A 299 -1.35 8.37 -19.00
N SER A 300 -2.33 9.00 -19.67
CA SER A 300 -2.94 8.50 -20.90
C SER A 300 -3.23 9.66 -21.85
N ARG A 301 -3.19 9.41 -23.17
CA ARG A 301 -3.50 10.43 -24.18
C ARG A 301 -5.00 10.57 -24.40
N ILE A 302 -5.47 11.79 -24.55
CA ILE A 302 -6.81 12.09 -25.04
C ILE A 302 -6.83 11.85 -26.54
N THR A 303 -7.58 10.84 -26.97
CA THR A 303 -7.65 10.39 -28.37
C THR A 303 -8.93 10.82 -29.08
N ASP A 304 -9.97 11.18 -28.32
CA ASP A 304 -11.22 11.71 -28.88
C ASP A 304 -11.91 12.62 -27.85
N ILE A 305 -12.69 13.59 -28.34
CA ILE A 305 -13.51 14.50 -27.51
C ILE A 305 -14.92 14.50 -28.07
N LYS A 306 -15.87 13.98 -27.29
CA LYS A 306 -17.26 13.84 -27.69
C LYS A 306 -18.18 14.67 -26.82
N VAL A 307 -19.04 15.47 -27.44
CA VAL A 307 -20.16 16.09 -26.76
C VAL A 307 -21.42 15.28 -26.98
N SER A 308 -22.04 14.85 -25.89
CA SER A 308 -23.30 14.10 -25.93
C SER A 308 -24.32 14.79 -25.01
N ARG A 309 -25.38 15.33 -25.60
CA ARG A 309 -26.49 16.00 -24.89
C ARG A 309 -25.99 17.07 -23.90
N GLY A 310 -25.01 17.86 -24.35
CA GLY A 310 -24.45 18.97 -23.57
C GLY A 310 -23.37 18.57 -22.55
N HIS A 311 -23.01 17.28 -22.44
CA HIS A 311 -21.92 16.83 -21.61
C HIS A 311 -20.70 16.42 -22.44
N THR A 312 -19.51 16.86 -22.05
CA THR A 312 -18.25 16.57 -22.74
C THR A 312 -17.55 15.38 -22.13
N TYR A 313 -17.20 14.42 -22.98
CA TYR A 313 -16.39 13.25 -22.66
C TYR A 313 -15.00 13.38 -23.29
N LEU A 314 -13.97 13.20 -22.50
CA LEU A 314 -12.57 13.06 -22.93
C LEU A 314 -12.28 11.56 -23.01
N MET A 315 -12.10 11.03 -24.21
CA MET A 315 -11.81 9.62 -24.42
C MET A 315 -10.30 9.41 -24.47
N THR A 316 -9.79 8.47 -23.70
CA THR A 316 -8.36 8.22 -23.58
C THR A 316 -7.99 6.84 -24.12
N ASN A 317 -6.71 6.63 -24.45
CA ASN A 317 -6.17 5.36 -24.91
C ASN A 317 -5.88 4.36 -23.76
N GLY A 318 -6.18 4.73 -22.52
CA GLY A 318 -6.09 3.87 -21.34
C GLY A 318 -7.34 4.01 -20.47
N GLY A 319 -7.57 3.06 -19.57
CA GLY A 319 -8.79 3.03 -18.79
C GLY A 319 -8.72 2.15 -17.55
N LEU A 320 -9.88 1.67 -17.12
CA LEU A 320 -10.09 0.81 -15.95
C LEU A 320 -9.18 -0.43 -15.96
N HIS A 321 -8.93 -1.02 -17.12
CA HIS A 321 -8.05 -2.19 -17.25
C HIS A 321 -6.60 -1.92 -16.84
N HIS A 322 -6.19 -0.67 -16.87
CA HIS A 322 -4.90 -0.24 -16.35
C HIS A 322 -4.96 0.28 -14.91
N HIS A 323 -6.09 0.86 -14.50
CA HIS A 323 -6.21 1.57 -13.21
C HIS A 323 -7.56 1.33 -12.54
N LEU A 324 -7.78 0.09 -12.06
CA LEU A 324 -9.03 -0.29 -11.41
C LEU A 324 -9.31 0.50 -10.14
N SER A 325 -8.28 0.79 -9.33
CA SER A 325 -8.42 1.53 -8.06
C SER A 325 -9.03 2.92 -8.25
N ASN A 326 -8.65 3.63 -9.32
CA ASN A 326 -9.18 4.94 -9.64
C ASN A 326 -10.63 4.90 -10.14
N SER A 327 -11.03 3.85 -10.86
CA SER A 327 -12.38 3.75 -11.41
C SER A 327 -13.48 3.59 -10.35
N GLY A 328 -13.10 3.41 -9.08
CA GLY A 328 -14.02 3.24 -7.95
C GLY A 328 -14.60 1.82 -7.82
N ASN A 329 -14.20 0.89 -8.69
CA ASN A 329 -14.64 -0.50 -8.63
C ASN A 329 -13.93 -1.33 -7.55
N PHE A 330 -13.06 -0.71 -6.77
CA PHE A 330 -12.33 -1.32 -5.67
C PHE A 330 -12.99 -1.00 -4.30
N GLY A 331 -14.32 -1.19 -4.24
CA GLY A 331 -15.09 -1.10 -2.98
C GLY A 331 -15.67 0.28 -2.66
N GLN A 332 -15.72 1.22 -3.59
CA GLN A 332 -16.40 2.50 -3.37
C GLN A 332 -17.91 2.36 -3.58
N VAL A 333 -18.70 2.74 -2.56
CA VAL A 333 -20.16 2.82 -2.64
C VAL A 333 -20.60 4.06 -3.43
N ILE A 334 -19.88 5.18 -3.25
CA ILE A 334 -20.10 6.43 -3.98
C ILE A 334 -18.79 6.76 -4.68
N ARG A 335 -18.87 6.96 -6.01
CA ARG A 335 -17.70 7.33 -6.81
C ARG A 335 -17.14 8.68 -6.36
N LYS A 336 -15.84 8.71 -6.10
CA LYS A 336 -15.04 9.92 -5.89
C LYS A 336 -13.83 9.86 -6.81
N ASN A 337 -13.49 11.00 -7.41
CA ASN A 337 -12.33 11.06 -8.28
C ASN A 337 -11.03 11.13 -7.48
N TYR A 338 -9.99 10.47 -7.97
CA TYR A 338 -8.62 10.79 -7.62
C TYR A 338 -8.26 12.20 -8.10
N PRO A 339 -7.14 12.80 -7.66
CA PRO A 339 -6.68 14.05 -8.24
C PRO A 339 -6.30 13.84 -9.71
N VAL A 340 -6.88 14.68 -10.60
CA VAL A 340 -6.74 14.58 -12.06
C VAL A 340 -6.35 15.94 -12.62
N ALA A 341 -5.49 15.94 -13.64
CA ALA A 341 -5.11 17.14 -14.36
C ALA A 341 -4.90 16.88 -15.86
N ILE A 342 -4.83 17.95 -16.64
CA ILE A 342 -4.25 17.92 -17.97
C ILE A 342 -2.76 18.22 -17.83
N GLY A 343 -1.91 17.20 -17.99
CA GLY A 343 -0.50 17.20 -17.57
C GLY A 343 0.39 18.18 -18.36
N ASN A 344 -0.02 18.59 -19.55
CA ASN A 344 0.64 19.61 -20.36
C ASN A 344 -0.03 20.99 -20.27
N LYS A 345 -1.00 21.17 -19.34
CA LYS A 345 -1.72 22.43 -19.08
C LYS A 345 -1.82 22.73 -17.58
N MET A 346 -0.78 22.33 -16.83
CA MET A 346 -0.71 22.54 -15.40
C MET A 346 -0.73 24.04 -15.05
N GLY A 347 -1.49 24.39 -14.00
CA GLY A 347 -1.61 25.78 -13.53
C GLY A 347 -2.49 26.69 -14.38
N LEU A 348 -3.02 26.21 -15.52
CA LEU A 348 -4.02 26.96 -16.27
C LEU A 348 -5.38 26.92 -15.58
N ALA A 349 -6.17 27.99 -15.76
CA ALA A 349 -7.50 28.06 -15.16
C ALA A 349 -8.41 26.96 -15.74
N PRO A 350 -9.18 26.27 -14.88
CA PRO A 350 -10.17 25.30 -15.36
C PRO A 350 -11.34 26.01 -16.03
N GLU A 351 -11.97 25.33 -17.00
CA GLU A 351 -13.23 25.78 -17.57
C GLU A 351 -14.39 25.60 -16.55
N GLU A 352 -15.44 26.44 -16.70
CA GLU A 352 -16.65 26.31 -15.88
C GLU A 352 -17.39 24.99 -16.15
N ALA A 353 -17.37 24.54 -17.40
CA ALA A 353 -18.01 23.30 -17.82
C ALA A 353 -17.28 22.09 -17.29
N LYS A 354 -18.03 21.17 -16.65
CA LYS A 354 -17.50 19.91 -16.17
C LYS A 354 -17.38 18.89 -17.28
N VAL A 355 -16.27 18.16 -17.29
CA VAL A 355 -15.99 17.10 -18.26
C VAL A 355 -15.80 15.75 -17.53
N SER A 356 -16.06 14.64 -18.22
CA SER A 356 -15.74 13.29 -17.72
C SER A 356 -14.70 12.64 -18.62
N ALA A 357 -13.68 12.02 -18.04
CA ALA A 357 -12.68 11.23 -18.74
C ALA A 357 -13.02 9.75 -18.68
N VAL A 358 -12.99 9.06 -19.82
CA VAL A 358 -13.35 7.67 -19.98
C VAL A 358 -12.32 6.93 -20.81
N GLY A 359 -12.12 5.66 -20.51
CA GLY A 359 -11.24 4.78 -21.27
C GLY A 359 -11.89 4.14 -22.49
N PRO A 360 -11.16 3.22 -23.17
CA PRO A 360 -11.61 2.59 -24.43
C PRO A 360 -12.52 1.36 -24.24
N LEU A 361 -12.77 0.91 -23.00
CA LEU A 361 -13.48 -0.33 -22.77
C LEU A 361 -14.96 -0.20 -23.08
N CYS A 362 -15.56 -1.26 -23.63
CA CYS A 362 -16.98 -1.33 -23.94
C CYS A 362 -17.83 -1.58 -22.67
N THR A 363 -17.68 -0.71 -21.67
CA THR A 363 -18.42 -0.73 -20.41
C THR A 363 -18.58 0.68 -19.83
N PRO A 364 -19.75 1.03 -19.24
CA PRO A 364 -19.93 2.33 -18.57
C PRO A 364 -19.11 2.45 -17.29
N LEU A 365 -18.49 1.37 -16.80
CA LEU A 365 -17.60 1.39 -15.64
C LEU A 365 -16.23 1.99 -15.95
N ASP A 366 -15.87 2.11 -17.24
CA ASP A 366 -14.56 2.62 -17.67
C ASP A 366 -14.50 4.15 -17.62
N THR A 367 -14.63 4.66 -16.39
CA THR A 367 -14.59 6.09 -16.11
C THR A 367 -13.34 6.38 -15.28
N LEU A 368 -12.44 7.18 -15.78
CA LEU A 368 -11.22 7.63 -15.09
C LEU A 368 -11.48 8.84 -14.20
N ALA A 369 -12.33 9.78 -14.67
CA ALA A 369 -12.77 10.92 -13.87
C ALA A 369 -14.20 11.32 -14.26
N ASP A 370 -15.02 11.66 -13.29
CA ASP A 370 -16.42 12.07 -13.53
C ASP A 370 -16.64 13.51 -13.10
N LYS A 371 -17.19 14.32 -14.01
CA LYS A 371 -17.62 15.70 -13.79
C LYS A 371 -16.56 16.60 -13.14
N MET A 372 -15.32 16.54 -13.67
CA MET A 372 -14.21 17.37 -13.21
C MET A 372 -14.18 18.71 -13.93
N GLN A 373 -13.76 19.76 -13.25
CA GLN A 373 -13.39 21.03 -13.85
C GLN A 373 -11.89 20.99 -14.20
N LEU A 374 -11.57 21.00 -15.47
CA LEU A 374 -10.21 20.89 -16.00
C LEU A 374 -9.96 22.07 -16.97
N PRO A 375 -8.70 22.46 -17.22
CA PRO A 375 -8.37 23.33 -18.34
C PRO A 375 -8.92 22.75 -19.64
N LYS A 376 -9.17 23.60 -20.64
CA LYS A 376 -9.67 23.19 -21.96
C LYS A 376 -8.77 22.13 -22.56
N ALA A 377 -9.29 20.90 -22.64
CA ALA A 377 -8.59 19.77 -23.19
C ALA A 377 -8.67 19.73 -24.72
N GLU A 378 -7.59 19.26 -25.35
CA GLU A 378 -7.47 19.09 -26.80
C GLU A 378 -7.00 17.66 -27.13
N LEU A 379 -7.17 17.27 -28.39
CA LEU A 379 -6.67 15.96 -28.86
C LEU A 379 -5.14 15.92 -28.70
N GLY A 380 -4.66 14.81 -28.15
CA GLY A 380 -3.25 14.62 -27.89
C GLY A 380 -2.76 15.14 -26.52
N ASP A 381 -3.60 15.82 -25.75
CA ASP A 381 -3.26 16.21 -24.38
C ASP A 381 -3.09 14.98 -23.47
N TRP A 382 -2.33 15.14 -22.39
CA TRP A 382 -2.15 14.14 -21.37
C TRP A 382 -3.20 14.27 -20.27
N LEU A 383 -4.04 13.24 -20.11
CA LEU A 383 -4.80 13.06 -18.88
C LEU A 383 -3.90 12.39 -17.86
N VAL A 384 -3.72 13.02 -16.70
CA VAL A 384 -2.89 12.50 -15.60
C VAL A 384 -3.75 12.27 -14.38
N ILE A 385 -3.60 11.08 -13.78
CA ILE A 385 -4.17 10.71 -12.49
C ILE A 385 -3.02 10.61 -11.50
N PHE A 386 -3.05 11.46 -10.47
CA PHE A 386 -2.07 11.45 -9.39
C PHE A 386 -2.35 10.35 -8.39
N GLN A 387 -1.42 10.15 -7.45
CA GLN A 387 -1.54 9.18 -6.35
C GLN A 387 -1.71 7.74 -6.85
N SER A 388 -1.08 7.47 -7.98
CA SER A 388 -1.18 6.20 -8.71
C SER A 388 0.00 5.26 -8.47
N GLY A 389 0.85 5.57 -7.48
CA GLY A 389 2.04 4.76 -7.16
C GLY A 389 1.75 3.45 -6.43
N ALA A 390 0.50 3.22 -5.98
CA ALA A 390 0.11 2.00 -5.28
C ALA A 390 -1.14 1.37 -5.90
N TYR A 391 -1.17 0.03 -5.97
CA TYR A 391 -2.31 -0.76 -6.47
C TYR A 391 -2.75 -0.35 -7.88
N GLY A 392 -1.79 -0.08 -8.75
CA GLY A 392 -1.99 0.28 -10.14
C GLY A 392 -2.07 -0.97 -11.04
N PRO A 393 -1.04 -1.24 -11.89
CA PRO A 393 -1.10 -2.28 -12.93
C PRO A 393 -1.44 -3.67 -12.38
N THR A 394 -0.78 -4.08 -11.30
CA THR A 394 -0.92 -5.43 -10.73
C THR A 394 -2.25 -5.70 -10.04
N ALA A 395 -3.00 -4.67 -9.68
CA ALA A 395 -4.34 -4.77 -9.12
C ALA A 395 -5.44 -4.54 -10.18
N SER A 396 -5.08 -4.43 -11.45
CA SER A 396 -5.98 -4.11 -12.55
C SER A 396 -6.13 -5.25 -13.54
N PRO A 397 -7.30 -5.42 -14.18
CA PRO A 397 -7.59 -6.50 -15.13
C PRO A 397 -7.00 -6.18 -16.52
N GLN A 398 -5.68 -6.18 -16.65
CA GLN A 398 -4.99 -5.72 -17.86
C GLN A 398 -5.33 -6.51 -19.12
N ASP A 399 -5.75 -7.79 -18.98
CA ASP A 399 -6.15 -8.63 -20.11
C ASP A 399 -7.59 -8.41 -20.59
N PHE A 400 -8.36 -7.56 -19.88
CA PHE A 400 -9.77 -7.37 -20.20
C PHE A 400 -9.96 -6.74 -21.58
N LEU A 401 -10.77 -7.38 -22.43
CA LEU A 401 -11.03 -7.05 -23.84
C LEU A 401 -9.80 -7.08 -24.77
N GLY A 402 -8.65 -7.59 -24.30
CA GLY A 402 -7.45 -7.76 -25.13
C GLY A 402 -6.73 -6.46 -25.50
N HIS A 403 -6.95 -5.38 -24.73
CA HIS A 403 -6.17 -4.14 -24.89
C HIS A 403 -4.72 -4.35 -24.44
N PRO A 404 -3.76 -3.58 -24.99
CA PRO A 404 -2.35 -3.67 -24.59
C PRO A 404 -2.16 -3.37 -23.10
N HIS A 405 -1.23 -4.10 -22.46
CA HIS A 405 -0.82 -3.82 -21.09
C HIS A 405 -0.16 -2.45 -20.97
N VAL A 406 -0.32 -1.81 -19.82
CA VAL A 406 0.33 -0.55 -19.51
C VAL A 406 1.83 -0.75 -19.22
N SER A 407 2.64 0.24 -19.57
CA SER A 407 4.07 0.28 -19.26
C SER A 407 4.32 1.05 -17.96
N GLU A 408 5.46 0.75 -17.32
CA GLU A 408 5.89 1.38 -16.08
C GLU A 408 7.31 1.90 -16.22
N ILE A 409 7.63 3.03 -15.59
CA ILE A 409 8.97 3.59 -15.51
C ILE A 409 9.24 4.17 -14.12
N LEU A 410 10.43 3.95 -13.59
CA LEU A 410 10.97 4.62 -12.41
C LEU A 410 12.00 5.66 -12.87
N VAL A 411 11.89 6.87 -12.36
CA VAL A 411 12.80 7.98 -12.65
C VAL A 411 13.31 8.65 -11.38
#